data_48cb9bce6a6f75c9207f8bf7df84c078
#
_entry.id   48cb9bce6a6f75c9207f8bf7df84c078
#
_cell.length_a   1.000
_cell.length_b   1.000
_cell.length_c   1.000
_cell.angle_alpha   90.00
_cell.angle_beta   90.00
_cell.angle_gamma   90.00
#
_symmetry.space_group_name_H-M   'P 1'
#
loop_
_entity.id
_entity.type
_entity.pdbx_description
1 polymer ?
#
loop_
_entity_poly.entity_id
_entity_poly.type
_entity_poly.pdbx_seq_one_letter_code
_entity_poly.pdbx_strand_id
1 'polypeptide(L)'
;RDAQESRGLGDVYKRQNEENVIVRTNVIKRNGQEVTFDITKIINAIGKANHEVAGIHQMNNFQIRAIADNIAKKISNYPHAANVEDIQDMVETGIMEMRGYEVAQKYVRYRYKREISRKSNTTDDGILSLIELNNEEVKQENSNKNPVINSTQRDYMAGEVSKDLTRRLLLPEEIVKAHDEGIIHFHDADYFAQKEHNCDLINLEDMLQNGTVISQTMIEKPHSFFTACNVTTQIVAQVASNQYGGQSFTLSHLAPFVDISRQKIKKEVIEERKLTGESMNDEIISKIVEARLHEEIKSGIQTIQYQLITLMTCNGQAPFVTMFMYLDEVPKGRTRDDLAMIIKEVLLQRMKGVKNEKGVWITPAFPKLIYVLDEDNIHDDSPYYELTKLAAECTAKRLVPDYISAKIMKEYKNGDVYPCMGCRSFLTPDTE
;
A
#
# COMPACT_ATOMS: atom_id res chain seq x y z
N ARG A 1 7.34 9.55 46.31
CA ARG A 1 7.71 10.64 47.24
C ARG A 1 8.85 11.39 46.59
N ASP A 2 8.60 12.43 45.74
CA ASP A 2 9.51 13.50 45.32
C ASP A 2 8.94 14.28 44.14
N ALA A 3 7.64 14.59 44.22
CA ALA A 3 6.94 15.42 43.21
C ALA A 3 6.13 16.56 43.87
N GLN A 4 6.59 17.08 45.01
CA GLN A 4 5.79 18.06 45.76
C GLN A 4 6.53 19.33 46.22
N GLU A 5 7.81 19.57 45.81
CA GLU A 5 8.57 20.75 46.24
C GLU A 5 8.95 21.75 45.12
N SER A 6 8.32 21.77 43.96
CA SER A 6 8.58 22.83 42.95
C SER A 6 7.40 23.80 42.72
N ARG A 7 6.47 23.91 43.68
CA ARG A 7 5.31 24.82 43.56
C ARG A 7 5.42 26.10 44.44
N GLY A 8 6.61 26.50 44.81
CA GLY A 8 6.78 27.60 45.77
C GLY A 8 7.47 28.88 45.30
N LEU A 9 7.98 28.96 44.05
CA LEU A 9 8.76 30.13 43.59
C LEU A 9 8.15 30.90 42.40
N GLY A 10 6.99 30.51 41.91
CA GLY A 10 6.26 31.18 40.81
C GLY A 10 5.30 32.29 41.23
N ASP A 11 4.95 32.38 42.52
CA ASP A 11 3.82 33.23 42.98
C ASP A 11 4.22 34.58 43.56
N VAL A 12 5.50 34.89 43.71
CA VAL A 12 5.95 36.15 44.36
C VAL A 12 6.14 37.31 43.37
N TYR A 13 6.18 37.06 42.04
CA TYR A 13 6.33 38.12 41.04
C TYR A 13 5.02 38.52 40.34
N LYS A 14 3.86 38.13 40.84
CA LYS A 14 2.53 38.45 40.24
C LYS A 14 1.76 39.58 40.95
N ARG A 15 2.42 40.46 41.66
CA ARG A 15 1.73 41.63 42.22
C ARG A 15 2.54 42.89 41.97
N GLN A 16 2.42 43.45 40.77
CA GLN A 16 2.47 44.88 40.51
C GLN A 16 1.87 45.17 39.14
N ASN A 17 0.64 45.68 39.18
CA ASN A 17 -0.04 46.55 38.23
C ASN A 17 0.32 46.45 36.74
N GLU A 18 -0.54 45.72 35.99
CA GLU A 18 -0.95 46.15 34.66
C GLU A 18 -2.30 45.50 34.41
N GLU A 19 -3.32 46.30 34.03
CA GLU A 19 -4.58 45.80 33.50
C GLU A 19 -4.29 44.89 32.31
N ASN A 20 -4.16 43.58 32.55
CA ASN A 20 -4.12 42.58 31.51
C ASN A 20 -5.50 42.59 30.83
N VAL A 21 -5.61 43.24 29.69
CA VAL A 21 -6.70 43.03 28.77
C VAL A 21 -6.65 41.53 28.40
N ILE A 22 -7.49 40.74 29.05
CA ILE A 22 -7.69 39.33 28.71
C ILE A 22 -8.41 39.33 27.37
N VAL A 23 -7.67 39.38 26.29
CA VAL A 23 -8.18 39.19 24.94
C VAL A 23 -8.57 37.73 24.83
N ARG A 24 -9.86 37.43 25.05
CA ARG A 24 -10.43 36.09 24.79
C ARG A 24 -10.69 35.88 23.30
N THR A 25 -9.70 36.14 22.46
CA THR A 25 -9.83 35.99 21.02
C THR A 25 -9.06 34.75 20.64
N ASN A 26 -9.68 33.90 19.86
CA ASN A 26 -9.03 32.72 19.31
C ASN A 26 -8.35 33.09 17.97
N VAL A 27 -7.36 32.31 17.63
CA VAL A 27 -6.58 32.44 16.38
C VAL A 27 -6.65 31.10 15.65
N ILE A 28 -6.99 31.17 14.37
CA ILE A 28 -6.97 30.03 13.48
C ILE A 28 -5.54 29.81 13.02
N LYS A 29 -4.95 28.69 13.41
CA LYS A 29 -3.64 28.26 12.89
C LYS A 29 -3.76 27.81 11.43
N ARG A 30 -2.63 27.68 10.73
CA ARG A 30 -2.55 27.21 9.35
C ARG A 30 -3.14 25.81 9.11
N ASN A 31 -3.16 24.96 10.13
CA ASN A 31 -3.79 23.63 10.10
C ASN A 31 -5.29 23.66 10.44
N GLY A 32 -5.93 24.83 10.43
CA GLY A 32 -7.33 25.00 10.78
C GLY A 32 -7.65 24.93 12.28
N GLN A 33 -6.69 24.58 13.12
CA GLN A 33 -6.92 24.49 14.56
C GLN A 33 -7.08 25.86 15.20
N GLU A 34 -8.16 26.05 15.93
CA GLU A 34 -8.41 27.26 16.71
C GLU A 34 -7.74 27.18 18.08
N VAL A 35 -6.95 28.20 18.44
CA VAL A 35 -6.22 28.27 19.70
C VAL A 35 -6.34 29.68 20.30
N THR A 36 -6.17 29.78 21.61
CA THR A 36 -6.17 31.07 22.31
C THR A 36 -5.00 31.95 21.83
N PHE A 37 -5.30 33.21 21.57
CA PHE A 37 -4.30 34.21 21.19
C PHE A 37 -3.25 34.40 22.30
N ASP A 38 -1.98 34.43 21.90
CA ASP A 38 -0.84 34.60 22.79
C ASP A 38 0.08 35.71 22.25
N ILE A 39 -0.02 36.89 22.88
CA ILE A 39 0.75 38.08 22.51
C ILE A 39 2.27 37.88 22.61
N THR A 40 2.72 36.97 23.48
CA THR A 40 4.15 36.71 23.65
C THR A 40 4.80 36.14 22.39
N LYS A 41 4.02 35.45 21.54
CA LYS A 41 4.49 34.92 20.25
C LYS A 41 4.84 36.03 19.28
N ILE A 42 4.08 37.13 19.27
CA ILE A 42 4.36 38.31 18.44
C ILE A 42 5.65 38.97 18.95
N ILE A 43 5.74 39.26 20.26
CA ILE A 43 6.93 39.88 20.88
C ILE A 43 8.19 39.07 20.57
N ASN A 44 8.12 37.77 20.76
CA ASN A 44 9.25 36.86 20.49
C ASN A 44 9.62 36.82 19.00
N ALA A 45 8.67 36.87 18.08
CA ALA A 45 8.93 36.84 16.65
C ALA A 45 9.61 38.14 16.18
N ILE A 46 9.13 39.28 16.64
CA ILE A 46 9.77 40.59 16.35
C ILE A 46 11.16 40.64 17.00
N GLY A 47 11.28 40.18 18.26
CA GLY A 47 12.54 40.16 19.00
C GLY A 47 13.64 39.35 18.29
N LYS A 48 13.30 38.19 17.73
CA LYS A 48 14.24 37.38 16.93
C LYS A 48 14.73 38.13 15.69
N ALA A 49 13.84 38.77 14.93
CA ALA A 49 14.21 39.59 13.77
C ALA A 49 15.07 40.78 14.18
N ASN A 50 14.74 41.41 15.33
CA ASN A 50 15.45 42.55 15.88
C ASN A 50 16.89 42.22 16.27
N HIS A 51 17.14 41.03 16.82
CA HIS A 51 18.51 40.60 17.16
C HIS A 51 19.43 40.39 15.95
N GLU A 52 18.87 40.18 14.78
CA GLU A 52 19.66 40.06 13.53
C GLU A 52 20.07 41.39 12.90
N VAL A 53 19.69 42.53 13.49
CA VAL A 53 19.95 43.88 12.98
C VAL A 53 21.02 44.54 13.82
N ALA A 54 21.86 45.38 13.21
CA ALA A 54 22.89 46.15 13.92
C ALA A 54 22.25 47.03 15.01
N GLY A 55 22.91 47.17 16.16
CA GLY A 55 22.33 47.77 17.35
C GLY A 55 21.74 49.18 17.19
N ILE A 56 22.32 50.00 16.27
CA ILE A 56 21.84 51.38 15.97
C ILE A 56 20.48 51.36 15.22
N HIS A 57 20.12 50.26 14.57
CA HIS A 57 18.88 50.10 13.82
C HIS A 57 17.89 49.15 14.51
N GLN A 58 18.25 48.68 15.70
CA GLN A 58 17.34 47.84 16.52
C GLN A 58 16.20 48.66 17.11
N MET A 59 15.03 48.05 17.13
CA MET A 59 13.87 48.57 17.85
C MET A 59 14.06 48.31 19.36
N ASN A 60 13.64 49.26 20.19
CA ASN A 60 13.61 49.07 21.62
C ASN A 60 12.41 48.23 22.07
N ASN A 61 12.46 47.66 23.30
CA ASN A 61 11.41 46.83 23.83
C ASN A 61 10.05 47.52 23.91
N PHE A 62 10.02 48.83 24.12
CA PHE A 62 8.78 49.59 24.17
C PHE A 62 8.09 49.64 22.79
N GLN A 63 8.85 49.83 21.71
CA GLN A 63 8.32 49.82 20.34
C GLN A 63 7.78 48.40 19.98
N ILE A 64 8.52 47.36 20.31
CA ILE A 64 8.08 45.96 20.04
C ILE A 64 6.77 45.65 20.79
N ARG A 65 6.71 46.08 22.05
CA ARG A 65 5.51 45.86 22.87
C ARG A 65 4.31 46.66 22.36
N ALA A 66 4.53 47.92 21.96
CA ALA A 66 3.49 48.77 21.41
C ALA A 66 2.86 48.18 20.12
N ILE A 67 3.66 47.57 19.26
CA ILE A 67 3.18 46.83 18.07
C ILE A 67 2.30 45.66 18.48
N ALA A 68 2.77 44.84 19.42
CA ALA A 68 2.07 43.65 19.87
C ALA A 68 0.72 44.02 20.55
N ASP A 69 0.71 45.04 21.39
CA ASP A 69 -0.51 45.54 22.08
C ASP A 69 -1.53 46.13 21.08
N ASN A 70 -1.06 46.85 20.05
CA ASN A 70 -1.92 47.38 18.98
C ASN A 70 -2.58 46.25 18.18
N ILE A 71 -1.82 45.21 17.85
CA ILE A 71 -2.35 44.02 17.13
C ILE A 71 -3.36 43.30 18.03
N ALA A 72 -3.05 43.07 19.31
CA ALA A 72 -3.98 42.46 20.26
C ALA A 72 -5.30 43.24 20.34
N LYS A 73 -5.24 44.57 20.37
CA LYS A 73 -6.43 45.44 20.36
C LYS A 73 -7.19 45.36 19.05
N LYS A 74 -6.53 45.31 17.90
CA LYS A 74 -7.18 45.12 16.61
C LYS A 74 -7.94 43.80 16.54
N ILE A 75 -7.27 42.70 16.93
CA ILE A 75 -7.84 41.35 16.91
C ILE A 75 -9.05 41.23 17.89
N SER A 76 -9.00 41.89 19.07
CA SER A 76 -10.13 41.84 20.02
C SER A 76 -11.41 42.41 19.47
N ASN A 77 -11.35 43.23 18.43
CA ASN A 77 -12.50 43.83 17.78
C ASN A 77 -13.00 42.98 16.57
N TYR A 78 -12.38 41.83 16.28
CA TYR A 78 -12.83 40.96 15.19
C TYR A 78 -14.09 40.20 15.60
N PRO A 79 -15.07 40.06 14.69
CA PRO A 79 -16.29 39.28 14.97
C PRO A 79 -16.05 37.77 14.98
N HIS A 80 -14.90 37.31 14.52
CA HIS A 80 -14.50 35.92 14.41
C HIS A 80 -13.02 35.77 14.76
N ALA A 81 -12.54 34.52 14.91
CA ALA A 81 -11.14 34.23 15.14
C ALA A 81 -10.27 34.74 13.98
N ALA A 82 -9.16 35.42 14.30
CA ALA A 82 -8.23 35.97 13.30
C ALA A 82 -7.38 34.84 12.72
N ASN A 83 -7.08 34.89 11.41
CA ASN A 83 -6.11 33.98 10.80
C ASN A 83 -4.68 34.37 11.18
N VAL A 84 -3.83 33.37 11.42
CA VAL A 84 -2.42 33.60 11.76
C VAL A 84 -1.66 34.37 10.68
N GLU A 85 -2.03 34.27 9.40
CA GLU A 85 -1.40 35.03 8.32
C GLU A 85 -1.77 36.53 8.40
N ASP A 86 -3.04 36.85 8.67
CA ASP A 86 -3.48 38.23 8.87
C ASP A 86 -2.73 38.90 10.03
N ILE A 87 -2.48 38.13 11.10
CA ILE A 87 -1.67 38.61 12.25
C ILE A 87 -0.24 38.91 11.81
N GLN A 88 0.37 38.06 10.97
CA GLN A 88 1.73 38.30 10.50
C GLN A 88 1.83 39.52 9.58
N ASP A 89 0.83 39.75 8.74
CA ASP A 89 0.75 40.96 7.91
C ASP A 89 0.61 42.23 8.76
N MET A 90 -0.19 42.15 9.84
CA MET A 90 -0.27 43.24 10.82
C MET A 90 1.06 43.49 11.54
N VAL A 91 1.86 42.45 11.82
CA VAL A 91 3.18 42.57 12.43
C VAL A 91 4.14 43.30 11.47
N GLU A 92 4.18 42.89 10.20
CA GLU A 92 5.00 43.53 9.17
C GLU A 92 4.67 45.01 9.03
N THR A 93 3.39 45.33 8.91
CA THR A 93 2.89 46.70 8.81
C THR A 93 3.24 47.49 10.07
N GLY A 94 3.04 46.94 11.27
CA GLY A 94 3.36 47.62 12.52
C GLY A 94 4.86 47.91 12.70
N ILE A 95 5.75 47.03 12.27
CA ILE A 95 7.20 47.28 12.27
C ILE A 95 7.56 48.41 11.32
N MET A 96 6.95 48.45 10.11
CA MET A 96 7.18 49.50 9.13
C MET A 96 6.64 50.86 9.61
N GLU A 97 5.46 50.91 10.21
CA GLU A 97 4.87 52.16 10.76
C GLU A 97 5.74 52.74 11.89
N MET A 98 6.40 51.89 12.67
CA MET A 98 7.39 52.32 13.69
C MET A 98 8.77 52.63 13.11
N ARG A 99 8.92 52.70 11.78
CA ARG A 99 10.16 52.96 11.04
C ARG A 99 11.29 51.94 11.28
N GLY A 100 10.95 50.75 11.73
CA GLY A 100 11.91 49.65 11.92
C GLY A 100 12.23 48.90 10.59
N TYR A 101 12.61 49.65 9.54
CA TYR A 101 12.71 49.09 8.17
C TYR A 101 13.68 47.92 8.06
N GLU A 102 14.82 47.94 8.74
CA GLU A 102 15.77 46.82 8.73
C GLU A 102 15.24 45.61 9.47
N VAL A 103 14.52 45.83 10.59
CA VAL A 103 13.84 44.76 11.34
C VAL A 103 12.72 44.18 10.50
N ALA A 104 11.93 45.01 9.79
CA ALA A 104 10.90 44.53 8.89
C ALA A 104 11.50 43.66 7.75
N GLN A 105 12.61 44.09 7.15
CA GLN A 105 13.32 43.31 6.13
C GLN A 105 13.76 41.93 6.65
N LYS A 106 14.29 41.87 7.89
CA LYS A 106 14.69 40.61 8.52
C LYS A 106 13.47 39.73 8.86
N TYR A 107 12.39 40.33 9.34
CA TYR A 107 11.15 39.65 9.65
C TYR A 107 10.52 39.03 8.39
N VAL A 108 10.38 39.77 7.29
CA VAL A 108 9.85 39.29 6.02
C VAL A 108 10.71 38.16 5.45
N ARG A 109 12.06 38.35 5.46
CA ARG A 109 12.97 37.27 5.02
C ARG A 109 12.90 36.04 5.87
N TYR A 110 12.74 36.17 7.20
CA TYR A 110 12.54 35.05 8.10
C TYR A 110 11.21 34.33 7.84
N ARG A 111 10.12 35.11 7.67
CA ARG A 111 8.80 34.58 7.30
C ARG A 111 8.86 33.79 5.99
N TYR A 112 9.47 34.37 4.96
CA TYR A 112 9.64 33.76 3.66
C TYR A 112 10.49 32.48 3.71
N LYS A 113 11.62 32.52 4.42
CA LYS A 113 12.44 31.31 4.64
C LYS A 113 11.65 30.21 5.35
N ARG A 114 10.86 30.59 6.37
CA ARG A 114 9.99 29.65 7.08
C ARG A 114 8.86 29.12 6.19
N GLU A 115 8.36 29.91 5.29
CA GLU A 115 7.34 29.48 4.32
C GLU A 115 7.93 28.52 3.30
N ILE A 116 9.08 28.86 2.72
CA ILE A 116 9.82 27.95 1.83
C ILE A 116 10.19 26.67 2.59
N SER A 117 10.76 26.78 3.78
CA SER A 117 11.13 25.63 4.62
C SER A 117 9.90 24.75 4.94
N ARG A 118 8.72 25.31 5.13
CA ARG A 118 7.50 24.53 5.32
C ARG A 118 6.97 23.92 4.03
N LYS A 119 7.09 24.63 2.91
CA LYS A 119 6.73 24.09 1.58
C LYS A 119 7.73 23.04 1.09
N SER A 120 8.99 23.14 1.47
CA SER A 120 10.04 22.15 1.19
C SER A 120 10.16 21.07 2.29
N ASN A 121 9.84 21.38 3.53
CA ASN A 121 10.01 20.46 4.67
C ASN A 121 9.07 19.26 4.67
N THR A 122 7.96 19.26 3.94
CA THR A 122 7.12 18.06 3.89
C THR A 122 7.81 16.96 3.10
N THR A 123 8.44 17.28 1.98
CA THR A 123 9.15 16.31 1.13
C THR A 123 10.52 15.96 1.72
N ASP A 124 11.30 16.94 2.14
CA ASP A 124 12.63 16.71 2.72
C ASP A 124 12.54 15.99 4.07
N ASP A 125 11.60 16.36 4.94
CA ASP A 125 11.38 15.69 6.23
C ASP A 125 10.84 14.27 6.01
N GLY A 126 9.95 14.06 5.02
CA GLY A 126 9.48 12.75 4.59
C GLY A 126 10.66 11.87 4.15
N ILE A 127 11.49 12.35 3.26
CA ILE A 127 12.67 11.63 2.75
C ILE A 127 13.67 11.33 3.89
N LEU A 128 13.97 12.31 4.75
CA LEU A 128 14.89 12.12 5.88
C LEU A 128 14.36 11.07 6.86
N SER A 129 13.06 11.11 7.17
CA SER A 129 12.43 10.13 8.06
C SER A 129 12.49 8.70 7.51
N LEU A 130 12.43 8.55 6.18
CA LEU A 130 12.61 7.26 5.51
C LEU A 130 14.05 6.75 5.63
N ILE A 131 15.05 7.63 5.41
CA ILE A 131 16.47 7.28 5.52
C ILE A 131 16.82 6.88 6.95
N GLU A 132 16.29 7.58 7.94
CA GLU A 132 16.50 7.33 9.37
C GLU A 132 15.66 6.17 9.91
N LEU A 133 14.78 5.55 9.11
CA LEU A 133 13.88 4.47 9.50
C LEU A 133 12.93 4.84 10.66
N ASN A 134 12.59 6.11 10.78
CA ASN A 134 11.68 6.61 11.83
C ASN A 134 10.32 7.08 11.31
N ASN A 135 10.03 6.87 10.03
CA ASN A 135 8.72 7.18 9.42
C ASN A 135 7.64 6.22 9.96
N GLU A 136 6.69 6.76 10.71
CA GLU A 136 5.63 5.96 11.35
C GLU A 136 4.58 5.43 10.34
N GLU A 137 4.31 6.16 9.26
CA GLU A 137 3.37 5.72 8.21
C GLU A 137 3.91 4.46 7.53
N VAL A 138 5.18 4.47 7.18
CA VAL A 138 5.85 3.34 6.52
C VAL A 138 5.96 2.12 7.44
N LYS A 139 6.13 2.31 8.74
CA LYS A 139 6.15 1.21 9.70
C LYS A 139 4.81 0.47 9.82
N GLN A 140 3.71 1.15 9.50
CA GLN A 140 2.35 0.61 9.57
C GLN A 140 1.84 0.09 8.22
N GLU A 141 2.61 0.28 7.15
CA GLU A 141 2.22 -0.15 5.82
C GLU A 141 2.23 -1.67 5.61
N ASN A 142 1.75 -2.06 4.45
CA ASN A 142 1.51 -3.42 4.02
C ASN A 142 2.66 -4.38 4.32
N SER A 143 2.31 -5.59 4.78
CA SER A 143 3.22 -6.69 5.06
C SER A 143 4.06 -7.16 3.85
N ASN A 144 3.79 -6.70 2.64
CA ASN A 144 4.52 -7.02 1.43
C ASN A 144 5.67 -6.06 1.12
N LYS A 145 5.80 -4.93 1.85
CA LYS A 145 6.93 -4.01 1.74
C LYS A 145 7.78 -4.05 3.01
N ASN A 146 9.09 -4.19 2.86
CA ASN A 146 10.03 -4.14 3.98
C ASN A 146 10.84 -2.83 3.92
N PRO A 147 10.58 -1.84 4.80
CA PRO A 147 11.21 -0.52 4.73
C PRO A 147 12.72 -0.51 4.97
N VAL A 148 13.31 -1.61 5.46
CA VAL A 148 14.77 -1.73 5.67
C VAL A 148 15.51 -2.02 4.35
N ILE A 149 14.81 -2.50 3.32
CA ILE A 149 15.41 -2.87 2.04
C ILE A 149 15.65 -1.63 1.19
N ASN A 150 16.84 -1.50 0.61
CA ASN A 150 17.23 -0.32 -0.16
C ASN A 150 16.30 0.00 -1.35
N SER A 151 15.82 -1.01 -2.07
CA SER A 151 14.87 -0.80 -3.17
C SER A 151 13.54 -0.25 -2.69
N THR A 152 13.04 -0.74 -1.55
CA THR A 152 11.83 -0.25 -0.89
C THR A 152 12.00 1.20 -0.43
N GLN A 153 13.14 1.54 0.18
CA GLN A 153 13.43 2.92 0.57
C GLN A 153 13.45 3.86 -0.63
N ARG A 154 14.04 3.43 -1.75
CA ARG A 154 14.06 4.23 -2.99
C ARG A 154 12.66 4.42 -3.57
N ASP A 155 11.81 3.42 -3.50
CA ASP A 155 10.42 3.49 -3.93
C ASP A 155 9.63 4.51 -3.08
N TYR A 156 9.75 4.46 -1.76
CA TYR A 156 9.14 5.44 -0.86
C TYR A 156 9.67 6.87 -1.10
N MET A 157 10.97 7.03 -1.32
CA MET A 157 11.54 8.35 -1.64
C MET A 157 10.98 8.88 -2.97
N ALA A 158 10.83 8.03 -3.98
CA ALA A 158 10.19 8.38 -5.24
C ALA A 158 8.73 8.77 -5.03
N GLY A 159 8.01 8.04 -4.16
CA GLY A 159 6.64 8.34 -3.75
C GLY A 159 6.50 9.73 -3.12
N GLU A 160 7.39 10.12 -2.20
CA GLU A 160 7.37 11.46 -1.59
C GLU A 160 7.60 12.56 -2.63
N VAL A 161 8.52 12.36 -3.58
CA VAL A 161 8.74 13.32 -4.69
C VAL A 161 7.51 13.36 -5.61
N SER A 162 6.94 12.21 -5.96
CA SER A 162 5.73 12.11 -6.79
C SER A 162 4.54 12.82 -6.13
N LYS A 163 4.33 12.63 -4.83
CA LYS A 163 3.28 13.27 -4.02
C LYS A 163 3.40 14.81 -4.05
N ASP A 164 4.62 15.35 -3.87
CA ASP A 164 4.88 16.77 -3.97
C ASP A 164 4.57 17.31 -5.38
N LEU A 165 5.07 16.63 -6.42
CA LEU A 165 4.82 17.02 -7.81
C LEU A 165 3.34 16.96 -8.18
N THR A 166 2.65 15.91 -7.75
CA THR A 166 1.21 15.71 -7.98
C THR A 166 0.43 16.88 -7.39
N ARG A 167 0.68 17.24 -6.14
CA ARG A 167 -0.03 18.31 -5.45
C ARG A 167 0.32 19.70 -5.97
N ARG A 168 1.57 19.93 -6.36
CA ARG A 168 2.06 21.25 -6.71
C ARG A 168 1.92 21.59 -8.19
N LEU A 169 1.94 20.59 -9.09
CA LEU A 169 2.01 20.80 -10.54
C LEU A 169 0.95 20.08 -11.35
N LEU A 170 0.46 18.92 -10.90
CA LEU A 170 -0.37 18.06 -11.74
C LEU A 170 -1.85 18.16 -11.43
N LEU A 171 -2.23 18.41 -10.18
CA LEU A 171 -3.62 18.58 -9.79
C LEU A 171 -4.06 20.05 -9.89
N PRO A 172 -5.33 20.29 -10.27
CA PRO A 172 -5.95 21.61 -10.13
C PRO A 172 -5.92 22.10 -8.68
N GLU A 173 -5.70 23.39 -8.48
CA GLU A 173 -5.58 23.99 -7.15
C GLU A 173 -6.82 23.75 -6.27
N GLU A 174 -8.02 23.76 -6.86
CA GLU A 174 -9.27 23.47 -6.15
C GLU A 174 -9.35 22.05 -5.60
N ILE A 175 -8.76 21.06 -6.30
CA ILE A 175 -8.70 19.66 -5.83
C ILE A 175 -7.73 19.55 -4.66
N VAL A 176 -6.55 20.18 -4.75
CA VAL A 176 -5.57 20.20 -3.66
C VAL A 176 -6.16 20.86 -2.42
N LYS A 177 -6.83 22.00 -2.60
CA LYS A 177 -7.48 22.72 -1.51
C LYS A 177 -8.60 21.89 -0.87
N ALA A 178 -9.46 21.26 -1.65
CA ALA A 178 -10.53 20.41 -1.15
C ALA A 178 -10.00 19.19 -0.37
N HIS A 179 -8.85 18.63 -0.80
CA HIS A 179 -8.15 17.57 -0.07
C HIS A 179 -7.59 18.09 1.27
N ASP A 180 -6.93 19.25 1.27
CA ASP A 180 -6.32 19.85 2.47
C ASP A 180 -7.36 20.29 3.51
N GLU A 181 -8.55 20.71 3.05
CA GLU A 181 -9.70 21.03 3.87
C GLU A 181 -10.47 19.79 4.37
N GLY A 182 -10.11 18.58 3.89
CA GLY A 182 -10.77 17.32 4.27
C GLY A 182 -12.16 17.13 3.64
N ILE A 183 -12.52 17.91 2.61
CA ILE A 183 -13.77 17.75 1.86
C ILE A 183 -13.75 16.50 1.02
N ILE A 184 -12.60 16.21 0.40
CA ILE A 184 -12.32 14.98 -0.34
C ILE A 184 -11.01 14.38 0.13
N HIS A 185 -10.81 13.09 -0.18
CA HIS A 185 -9.51 12.44 -0.06
C HIS A 185 -9.02 12.05 -1.46
N PHE A 186 -7.98 12.73 -1.96
CA PHE A 186 -7.29 12.31 -3.17
C PHE A 186 -6.30 11.21 -2.80
N HIS A 187 -6.63 9.99 -3.18
CA HIS A 187 -5.85 8.79 -2.84
C HIS A 187 -4.69 8.59 -3.81
N ASP A 188 -3.63 7.91 -3.36
CA ASP A 188 -2.47 7.49 -4.19
C ASP A 188 -1.76 8.63 -4.93
N ALA A 189 -1.66 9.82 -4.30
CA ALA A 189 -0.95 10.96 -4.87
C ALA A 189 0.55 10.68 -5.12
N ASP A 190 1.11 9.72 -4.40
CA ASP A 190 2.48 9.23 -4.53
C ASP A 190 2.73 8.41 -5.80
N TYR A 191 1.69 7.82 -6.40
CA TYR A 191 1.77 7.08 -7.66
C TYR A 191 1.20 7.84 -8.87
N PHE A 192 0.49 8.95 -8.64
CA PHE A 192 -0.23 9.67 -9.69
C PHE A 192 0.69 10.26 -10.78
N ALA A 193 1.90 10.68 -10.43
CA ALA A 193 2.86 11.26 -11.37
C ALA A 193 3.44 10.23 -12.36
N GLN A 194 3.35 8.96 -12.05
CA GLN A 194 3.83 7.84 -12.88
C GLN A 194 2.64 7.09 -13.47
N LYS A 195 2.86 6.44 -14.62
CA LYS A 195 1.83 5.61 -15.25
C LYS A 195 1.86 4.18 -14.68
N GLU A 196 1.76 4.07 -13.38
CA GLU A 196 1.63 2.78 -12.70
C GLU A 196 0.18 2.37 -12.56
N HIS A 197 -0.09 1.08 -12.68
CA HIS A 197 -1.42 0.52 -12.45
C HIS A 197 -1.65 0.30 -10.95
N ASN A 198 -2.87 0.52 -10.48
CA ASN A 198 -3.23 0.15 -9.12
C ASN A 198 -3.35 -1.37 -9.01
N CYS A 199 -4.35 -1.95 -9.66
CA CYS A 199 -4.63 -3.38 -9.58
C CYS A 199 -4.85 -3.97 -10.96
N ASP A 200 -4.43 -5.24 -11.14
CA ASP A 200 -4.54 -5.95 -12.41
C ASP A 200 -5.21 -7.30 -12.26
N LEU A 201 -5.95 -7.68 -13.29
CA LEU A 201 -6.42 -9.04 -13.51
C LEU A 201 -5.59 -9.67 -14.64
N ILE A 202 -4.79 -10.68 -14.30
CA ILE A 202 -3.85 -11.27 -15.25
C ILE A 202 -4.55 -12.32 -16.12
N ASN A 203 -4.54 -12.14 -17.42
CA ASN A 203 -4.99 -13.14 -18.39
C ASN A 203 -3.88 -14.17 -18.64
N LEU A 204 -3.67 -15.07 -17.65
CA LEU A 204 -2.68 -16.14 -17.79
C LEU A 204 -3.05 -17.14 -18.88
N GLU A 205 -4.33 -17.30 -19.24
CA GLU A 205 -4.74 -18.21 -20.28
C GLU A 205 -4.07 -17.84 -21.61
N ASP A 206 -4.25 -16.60 -22.05
CA ASP A 206 -3.63 -16.10 -23.26
C ASP A 206 -2.12 -16.15 -23.22
N MET A 207 -1.53 -15.62 -22.13
CA MET A 207 -0.08 -15.56 -21.95
C MET A 207 0.61 -16.93 -21.94
N LEU A 208 -0.03 -17.95 -21.39
CA LEU A 208 0.52 -19.30 -21.34
C LEU A 208 0.22 -20.10 -22.60
N GLN A 209 -0.92 -19.89 -23.26
CA GLN A 209 -1.29 -20.63 -24.48
C GLN A 209 -0.60 -20.09 -25.75
N ASN A 210 -0.45 -18.78 -25.85
CA ASN A 210 0.10 -18.10 -27.02
C ASN A 210 1.54 -17.61 -26.82
N GLY A 211 2.06 -17.72 -25.61
CA GLY A 211 3.34 -17.14 -25.21
C GLY A 211 3.20 -15.68 -24.80
N THR A 212 4.24 -15.14 -24.19
CA THR A 212 4.27 -13.76 -23.68
C THR A 212 5.68 -13.18 -23.76
N VAL A 213 5.79 -11.85 -23.72
CA VAL A 213 7.08 -11.16 -23.69
C VAL A 213 7.40 -10.72 -22.27
N ILE A 214 8.50 -11.18 -21.71
CA ILE A 214 9.02 -10.76 -20.42
C ILE A 214 10.41 -10.15 -20.63
N SER A 215 10.61 -8.91 -20.20
CA SER A 215 11.90 -8.20 -20.33
C SER A 215 12.49 -8.28 -21.74
N GLN A 216 11.68 -8.04 -22.77
CA GLN A 216 12.04 -8.07 -24.19
C GLN A 216 12.38 -9.48 -24.74
N THR A 217 12.13 -10.53 -23.97
CA THR A 217 12.36 -11.92 -24.38
C THR A 217 11.02 -12.63 -24.57
N MET A 218 10.87 -13.28 -25.74
CA MET A 218 9.69 -14.11 -26.00
C MET A 218 9.76 -15.40 -25.19
N ILE A 219 8.74 -15.65 -24.40
CA ILE A 219 8.52 -16.87 -23.64
C ILE A 219 7.46 -17.68 -24.37
N GLU A 220 7.85 -18.83 -24.89
CA GLU A 220 6.95 -19.73 -25.62
C GLU A 220 5.98 -20.45 -24.67
N LYS A 221 4.96 -21.07 -25.24
CA LYS A 221 3.99 -21.91 -24.53
C LYS A 221 4.71 -23.01 -23.71
N PRO A 222 4.42 -23.13 -22.41
CA PRO A 222 5.00 -24.17 -21.57
C PRO A 222 4.65 -25.59 -22.06
N HIS A 223 5.62 -26.50 -21.95
CA HIS A 223 5.48 -27.91 -22.29
C HIS A 223 5.31 -28.83 -21.07
N SER A 224 5.02 -28.27 -19.89
CA SER A 224 4.69 -29.00 -18.67
C SER A 224 3.99 -28.10 -17.67
N PHE A 225 3.29 -28.70 -16.73
CA PHE A 225 2.65 -27.98 -15.61
C PHE A 225 3.69 -27.24 -14.75
N PHE A 226 4.82 -27.89 -14.44
CA PHE A 226 5.89 -27.26 -13.68
C PHE A 226 6.46 -26.01 -14.37
N THR A 227 6.67 -26.08 -15.70
CA THR A 227 7.13 -24.92 -16.46
C THR A 227 6.07 -23.83 -16.50
N ALA A 228 4.76 -24.17 -16.65
CA ALA A 228 3.68 -23.21 -16.56
C ALA A 228 3.64 -22.48 -15.21
N CYS A 229 3.85 -23.20 -14.11
CA CYS A 229 3.97 -22.59 -12.78
C CYS A 229 5.15 -21.60 -12.70
N ASN A 230 6.32 -21.94 -13.23
CA ASN A 230 7.47 -21.05 -13.24
C ASN A 230 7.22 -19.80 -14.09
N VAL A 231 6.67 -19.94 -15.31
CA VAL A 231 6.35 -18.80 -16.17
C VAL A 231 5.30 -17.90 -15.51
N THR A 232 4.30 -18.48 -14.85
CA THR A 232 3.29 -17.73 -14.07
C THR A 232 3.96 -16.83 -13.03
N THR A 233 4.93 -17.33 -12.29
CA THR A 233 5.60 -16.50 -11.27
C THR A 233 6.45 -15.38 -11.87
N GLN A 234 7.04 -15.60 -13.06
CA GLN A 234 7.76 -14.55 -13.79
C GLN A 234 6.80 -13.47 -14.31
N ILE A 235 5.63 -13.87 -14.84
CA ILE A 235 4.58 -12.93 -15.25
C ILE A 235 4.13 -12.10 -14.06
N VAL A 236 3.83 -12.75 -12.93
CA VAL A 236 3.42 -12.07 -11.69
C VAL A 236 4.48 -11.06 -11.23
N ALA A 237 5.76 -11.41 -11.27
CA ALA A 237 6.84 -10.51 -10.89
C ALA A 237 6.97 -9.31 -11.85
N GLN A 238 6.79 -9.54 -13.15
CA GLN A 238 6.81 -8.47 -14.16
C GLN A 238 5.64 -7.51 -13.98
N VAL A 239 4.41 -8.02 -13.76
CA VAL A 239 3.23 -7.19 -13.47
C VAL A 239 3.44 -6.40 -12.18
N ALA A 240 3.88 -7.05 -11.10
CA ALA A 240 4.13 -6.40 -9.82
C ALA A 240 5.22 -5.32 -9.87
N SER A 241 6.07 -5.32 -10.90
CA SER A 241 7.08 -4.26 -11.11
C SER A 241 6.51 -3.01 -11.81
N ASN A 242 5.26 -3.06 -12.30
CA ASN A 242 4.58 -1.97 -12.99
C ASN A 242 3.27 -1.55 -12.29
N GLN A 243 3.05 -2.02 -11.07
CA GLN A 243 1.87 -1.70 -10.27
C GLN A 243 2.22 -1.51 -8.80
N TYR A 244 1.36 -0.83 -8.07
CA TYR A 244 1.52 -0.60 -6.63
C TYR A 244 0.44 -1.28 -5.77
N GLY A 245 -0.64 -1.76 -6.38
CA GLY A 245 -1.71 -2.51 -5.70
C GLY A 245 -1.57 -4.02 -5.86
N GLY A 246 -2.70 -4.70 -5.97
CA GLY A 246 -2.78 -6.15 -6.06
C GLY A 246 -3.05 -6.67 -7.47
N GLN A 247 -2.66 -7.91 -7.70
CA GLN A 247 -2.96 -8.62 -8.94
C GLN A 247 -3.64 -9.95 -8.64
N SER A 248 -4.45 -10.40 -9.57
CA SER A 248 -5.19 -11.66 -9.44
C SER A 248 -5.03 -12.51 -10.67
N PHE A 249 -5.04 -13.81 -10.48
CA PHE A 249 -5.18 -14.79 -11.54
C PHE A 249 -6.02 -15.98 -11.07
N THR A 250 -6.58 -16.73 -12.01
CA THR A 250 -7.33 -17.95 -11.72
C THR A 250 -6.49 -19.19 -11.97
N LEU A 251 -6.65 -20.20 -11.11
CA LEU A 251 -5.95 -21.48 -11.23
C LEU A 251 -6.45 -22.32 -12.42
N SER A 252 -7.65 -22.04 -12.94
CA SER A 252 -8.20 -22.69 -14.11
C SER A 252 -7.28 -22.60 -15.34
N HIS A 253 -6.56 -21.48 -15.48
CA HIS A 253 -5.60 -21.26 -16.57
C HIS A 253 -4.39 -22.21 -16.54
N LEU A 254 -4.10 -22.83 -15.39
CA LEU A 254 -3.03 -23.82 -15.24
C LEU A 254 -3.52 -25.27 -15.51
N ALA A 255 -4.83 -25.53 -15.40
CA ALA A 255 -5.38 -26.87 -15.51
C ALA A 255 -5.05 -27.59 -16.84
N PRO A 256 -5.05 -26.93 -18.03
CA PRO A 256 -4.69 -27.59 -19.30
C PRO A 256 -3.27 -28.14 -19.33
N PHE A 257 -2.35 -27.55 -18.55
CA PHE A 257 -0.94 -27.99 -18.51
C PHE A 257 -0.73 -29.27 -17.72
N VAL A 258 -1.71 -29.67 -16.89
CA VAL A 258 -1.69 -30.96 -16.19
C VAL A 258 -1.77 -32.12 -17.17
N ASP A 259 -2.67 -32.02 -18.17
CA ASP A 259 -2.75 -33.07 -19.20
C ASP A 259 -1.53 -33.10 -20.12
N ILE A 260 -0.93 -31.94 -20.44
CA ILE A 260 0.34 -31.85 -21.17
C ILE A 260 1.43 -32.62 -20.40
N SER A 261 1.58 -32.40 -19.10
CA SER A 261 2.50 -33.14 -18.24
C SER A 261 2.18 -34.63 -18.19
N ARG A 262 0.91 -35.00 -18.07
CA ARG A 262 0.47 -36.40 -18.04
C ARG A 262 0.88 -37.13 -19.31
N GLN A 263 0.67 -36.53 -20.49
CA GLN A 263 1.08 -37.11 -21.76
C GLN A 263 2.60 -37.21 -21.88
N LYS A 264 3.33 -36.22 -21.43
CA LYS A 264 4.81 -36.22 -21.41
C LYS A 264 5.33 -37.34 -20.52
N ILE A 265 4.88 -37.43 -19.26
CA ILE A 265 5.28 -38.45 -18.31
C ILE A 265 4.96 -39.86 -18.85
N LYS A 266 3.78 -40.02 -19.51
CA LYS A 266 3.40 -41.29 -20.11
C LYS A 266 4.39 -41.73 -21.20
N LYS A 267 4.81 -40.81 -22.06
CA LYS A 267 5.85 -41.10 -23.07
C LYS A 267 7.19 -41.52 -22.41
N GLU A 268 7.63 -40.77 -21.44
CA GLU A 268 8.83 -41.05 -20.68
C GLU A 268 8.80 -42.44 -20.02
N VAL A 269 7.72 -42.78 -19.35
CA VAL A 269 7.52 -44.11 -18.73
C VAL A 269 7.55 -45.23 -19.77
N ILE A 270 6.95 -45.05 -20.94
CA ILE A 270 6.96 -46.03 -22.02
C ILE A 270 8.42 -46.20 -22.60
N GLU A 271 9.14 -45.12 -22.78
CA GLU A 271 10.52 -45.13 -23.29
C GLU A 271 11.50 -45.78 -22.31
N GLU A 272 11.41 -45.41 -21.03
CA GLU A 272 12.23 -46.06 -19.96
C GLU A 272 12.05 -47.57 -19.95
N ARG A 273 10.85 -48.04 -20.22
CA ARG A 273 10.56 -49.47 -20.26
C ARG A 273 11.08 -50.19 -21.47
N LYS A 274 11.01 -49.54 -22.61
CA LYS A 274 11.64 -50.11 -23.80
C LYS A 274 13.13 -50.31 -23.57
N LEU A 275 13.76 -49.44 -22.79
CA LEU A 275 15.20 -49.54 -22.47
C LEU A 275 15.47 -50.64 -21.45
N THR A 276 14.58 -50.88 -20.48
CA THR A 276 14.79 -51.91 -19.43
C THR A 276 14.32 -53.30 -19.87
N GLY A 277 13.58 -53.40 -20.97
CA GLY A 277 13.05 -54.69 -21.48
C GLY A 277 11.94 -55.28 -20.62
N GLU A 278 11.37 -54.51 -19.69
CA GLU A 278 10.28 -54.96 -18.82
C GLU A 278 8.90 -54.82 -19.51
N SER A 279 8.10 -55.85 -19.48
CA SER A 279 6.70 -55.80 -19.88
C SER A 279 5.81 -55.40 -18.71
N MET A 280 5.07 -54.31 -18.85
CA MET A 280 4.06 -53.92 -17.85
C MET A 280 2.72 -53.78 -18.54
N ASN A 281 1.61 -53.97 -17.78
CA ASN A 281 0.28 -53.70 -18.27
C ASN A 281 -0.05 -52.21 -18.19
N ASP A 282 -1.04 -51.77 -18.95
CA ASP A 282 -1.46 -50.36 -19.01
C ASP A 282 -1.91 -49.80 -17.64
N GLU A 283 -2.40 -50.67 -16.74
CA GLU A 283 -2.81 -50.26 -15.40
C GLU A 283 -1.60 -49.82 -14.55
N ILE A 284 -0.50 -50.55 -14.62
CA ILE A 284 0.74 -50.19 -13.91
C ILE A 284 1.32 -48.92 -14.47
N ILE A 285 1.31 -48.73 -15.82
CA ILE A 285 1.74 -47.49 -16.46
C ILE A 285 0.91 -46.34 -15.94
N SER A 286 -0.41 -46.47 -15.94
CA SER A 286 -1.31 -45.39 -15.45
C SER A 286 -1.03 -45.04 -13.99
N LYS A 287 -0.81 -46.00 -13.13
CA LYS A 287 -0.46 -45.76 -11.70
C LYS A 287 0.85 -44.99 -11.54
N ILE A 288 1.88 -45.35 -12.32
CA ILE A 288 3.18 -44.65 -12.30
C ILE A 288 3.03 -43.21 -12.82
N VAL A 289 2.28 -43.04 -13.90
CA VAL A 289 2.03 -41.71 -14.51
C VAL A 289 1.32 -40.80 -13.49
N GLU A 290 0.23 -41.27 -12.90
CA GLU A 290 -0.51 -40.45 -11.92
C GLU A 290 0.35 -40.15 -10.66
N ALA A 291 1.16 -41.09 -10.18
CA ALA A 291 2.06 -40.84 -9.05
C ALA A 291 3.12 -39.76 -9.37
N ARG A 292 3.74 -39.83 -10.57
CA ARG A 292 4.72 -38.80 -11.02
C ARG A 292 4.04 -37.46 -11.26
N LEU A 293 2.83 -37.46 -11.82
CA LEU A 293 2.04 -36.26 -12.04
C LEU A 293 1.68 -35.54 -10.73
N HIS A 294 1.28 -36.30 -9.70
CA HIS A 294 1.04 -35.71 -8.39
C HIS A 294 2.28 -35.04 -7.78
N GLU A 295 3.46 -35.65 -7.92
CA GLU A 295 4.70 -35.01 -7.45
C GLU A 295 5.07 -33.78 -8.30
N GLU A 296 4.77 -33.75 -9.60
CA GLU A 296 4.96 -32.57 -10.44
C GLU A 296 4.01 -31.44 -10.04
N ILE A 297 2.72 -31.73 -9.82
CA ILE A 297 1.73 -30.73 -9.33
C ILE A 297 2.18 -30.15 -7.99
N LYS A 298 2.56 -31.01 -7.05
CA LYS A 298 3.06 -30.59 -5.75
C LYS A 298 4.30 -29.70 -5.87
N SER A 299 5.24 -30.06 -6.71
CA SER A 299 6.47 -29.28 -6.95
C SER A 299 6.16 -27.92 -7.61
N GLY A 300 5.23 -27.93 -8.58
CA GLY A 300 4.80 -26.69 -9.27
C GLY A 300 4.11 -25.73 -8.30
N ILE A 301 3.16 -26.20 -7.51
CA ILE A 301 2.44 -25.36 -6.53
C ILE A 301 3.39 -24.88 -5.42
N GLN A 302 4.28 -25.73 -4.95
CA GLN A 302 5.31 -25.34 -4.00
C GLN A 302 6.21 -24.25 -4.57
N THR A 303 6.58 -24.35 -5.83
CA THR A 303 7.38 -23.34 -6.54
C THR A 303 6.64 -22.00 -6.60
N ILE A 304 5.36 -22.00 -6.99
CA ILE A 304 4.54 -20.77 -6.97
C ILE A 304 4.54 -20.17 -5.56
N GLN A 305 4.24 -20.96 -4.53
CA GLN A 305 4.16 -20.46 -3.15
C GLN A 305 5.48 -19.83 -2.71
N TYR A 306 6.62 -20.50 -2.92
CA TYR A 306 7.92 -19.98 -2.48
C TYR A 306 8.37 -18.78 -3.32
N GLN A 307 8.19 -18.82 -4.62
CA GLN A 307 8.60 -17.70 -5.48
C GLN A 307 7.79 -16.43 -5.19
N LEU A 308 6.47 -16.53 -4.98
CA LEU A 308 5.64 -15.37 -4.63
C LEU A 308 6.02 -14.73 -3.29
N ILE A 309 6.64 -15.48 -2.39
CA ILE A 309 7.08 -14.97 -1.09
C ILE A 309 8.51 -14.43 -1.15
N THR A 310 9.37 -15.03 -1.96
CA THR A 310 10.80 -14.72 -2.00
C THR A 310 11.21 -13.79 -3.13
N LEU A 311 10.39 -13.68 -4.18
CA LEU A 311 10.60 -12.71 -5.25
C LEU A 311 10.43 -11.30 -4.72
N MET A 312 11.40 -10.46 -5.06
CA MET A 312 11.33 -9.03 -4.81
C MET A 312 11.24 -8.31 -6.15
N THR A 313 10.25 -7.44 -6.28
CA THR A 313 10.04 -6.62 -7.48
C THR A 313 11.00 -5.43 -7.52
N CYS A 314 11.02 -4.71 -8.63
CA CYS A 314 11.87 -3.52 -8.79
C CYS A 314 11.58 -2.43 -7.75
N ASN A 315 10.35 -2.33 -7.27
CA ASN A 315 9.90 -1.40 -6.23
C ASN A 315 10.01 -1.97 -4.80
N GLY A 316 10.74 -3.08 -4.64
CA GLY A 316 11.12 -3.62 -3.32
C GLY A 316 10.00 -4.28 -2.52
N GLN A 317 8.91 -4.67 -3.18
CA GLN A 317 7.80 -5.38 -2.56
C GLN A 317 7.72 -6.84 -3.01
N ALA A 318 7.19 -7.71 -2.16
CA ALA A 318 6.74 -9.03 -2.58
C ALA A 318 5.42 -8.86 -3.38
N PRO A 319 5.17 -9.68 -4.43
CA PRO A 319 3.95 -9.57 -5.21
C PRO A 319 2.69 -9.72 -4.35
N PHE A 320 1.80 -8.73 -4.40
CA PHE A 320 0.50 -8.76 -3.75
C PHE A 320 -0.49 -9.51 -4.64
N VAL A 321 -0.62 -10.83 -4.44
CA VAL A 321 -1.31 -11.73 -5.35
C VAL A 321 -2.54 -12.35 -4.73
N THR A 322 -3.61 -12.46 -5.50
CA THR A 322 -4.81 -13.25 -5.19
C THR A 322 -4.95 -14.39 -6.20
N MET A 323 -5.11 -15.60 -5.71
CA MET A 323 -5.44 -16.80 -6.49
C MET A 323 -6.92 -17.10 -6.39
N PHE A 324 -7.59 -17.17 -7.52
CA PHE A 324 -9.00 -17.51 -7.64
C PHE A 324 -9.17 -19.00 -7.95
N MET A 325 -10.04 -19.67 -7.20
CA MET A 325 -10.26 -21.12 -7.22
C MET A 325 -11.73 -21.40 -7.50
N TYR A 326 -12.09 -21.56 -8.76
CA TYR A 326 -13.45 -21.85 -9.19
C TYR A 326 -13.48 -23.03 -10.17
N LEU A 327 -14.18 -24.10 -9.79
CA LEU A 327 -14.21 -25.33 -10.57
C LEU A 327 -14.98 -25.18 -11.89
N ASP A 328 -16.05 -24.39 -11.91
CA ASP A 328 -16.91 -24.23 -13.08
C ASP A 328 -16.33 -23.29 -14.18
N GLU A 329 -15.14 -22.72 -13.94
CA GLU A 329 -14.38 -22.02 -15.01
C GLU A 329 -13.89 -22.97 -16.12
N VAL A 330 -13.85 -24.26 -15.86
CA VAL A 330 -13.45 -25.27 -16.84
C VAL A 330 -14.57 -26.28 -17.08
N PRO A 331 -14.65 -26.88 -18.29
CA PRO A 331 -15.68 -27.89 -18.61
C PRO A 331 -15.63 -29.07 -17.65
N LYS A 332 -16.81 -29.67 -17.38
CA LYS A 332 -16.90 -30.93 -16.62
C LYS A 332 -16.07 -32.03 -17.28
N GLY A 333 -15.48 -32.88 -16.45
CA GLY A 333 -14.65 -33.99 -16.87
C GLY A 333 -13.19 -33.80 -16.44
N ARG A 334 -12.25 -34.37 -17.19
CA ARG A 334 -10.84 -34.50 -16.77
C ARG A 334 -10.16 -33.17 -16.42
N THR A 335 -10.42 -32.12 -17.16
CA THR A 335 -9.82 -30.80 -16.90
C THR A 335 -10.29 -30.24 -15.54
N ARG A 336 -11.58 -30.48 -15.17
CA ARG A 336 -12.11 -30.09 -13.86
C ARG A 336 -11.51 -30.94 -12.74
N ASP A 337 -11.31 -32.23 -12.97
CA ASP A 337 -10.61 -33.10 -12.00
C ASP A 337 -9.16 -32.64 -11.82
N ASP A 338 -8.48 -32.28 -12.90
CA ASP A 338 -7.12 -31.75 -12.87
C ASP A 338 -7.06 -30.40 -12.13
N LEU A 339 -8.05 -29.51 -12.33
CA LEU A 339 -8.17 -28.27 -11.55
C LEU A 339 -8.42 -28.55 -10.06
N ALA A 340 -9.26 -29.52 -9.75
CA ALA A 340 -9.51 -29.94 -8.36
C ALA A 340 -8.23 -30.46 -7.69
N MET A 341 -7.37 -31.20 -8.41
CA MET A 341 -6.05 -31.61 -7.90
C MET A 341 -5.12 -30.41 -7.62
N ILE A 342 -5.11 -29.41 -8.50
CA ILE A 342 -4.34 -28.16 -8.30
C ILE A 342 -4.83 -27.45 -7.04
N ILE A 343 -6.15 -27.21 -6.92
CA ILE A 343 -6.77 -26.54 -5.77
C ILE A 343 -6.46 -27.30 -4.48
N LYS A 344 -6.60 -28.62 -4.50
CA LYS A 344 -6.26 -29.49 -3.35
C LYS A 344 -4.83 -29.26 -2.89
N GLU A 345 -3.88 -29.25 -3.82
CA GLU A 345 -2.47 -29.07 -3.48
C GLU A 345 -2.20 -27.64 -2.94
N VAL A 346 -2.83 -26.60 -3.51
CA VAL A 346 -2.73 -25.23 -2.99
C VAL A 346 -3.20 -25.17 -1.53
N LEU A 347 -4.32 -25.79 -1.19
CA LEU A 347 -4.84 -25.82 0.17
C LEU A 347 -3.91 -26.60 1.12
N LEU A 348 -3.38 -27.75 0.69
CA LEU A 348 -2.41 -28.54 1.47
C LEU A 348 -1.12 -27.76 1.75
N GLN A 349 -0.55 -27.09 0.74
CA GLN A 349 0.63 -26.26 0.89
C GLN A 349 0.36 -25.06 1.82
N ARG A 350 -0.82 -24.45 1.71
CA ARG A 350 -1.23 -23.36 2.60
C ARG A 350 -1.36 -23.83 4.05
N MET A 351 -1.97 -24.99 4.29
CA MET A 351 -2.06 -25.57 5.64
C MET A 351 -0.70 -25.87 6.25
N LYS A 352 0.24 -26.36 5.45
CA LYS A 352 1.63 -26.56 5.85
C LYS A 352 2.30 -25.25 6.23
N GLY A 353 2.09 -24.18 5.45
CA GLY A 353 2.74 -22.91 5.62
C GLY A 353 4.18 -22.90 5.09
N VAL A 354 4.94 -21.88 5.50
CA VAL A 354 6.37 -21.70 5.16
C VAL A 354 7.18 -21.50 6.43
N LYS A 355 8.46 -21.83 6.39
CA LYS A 355 9.36 -21.56 7.51
C LYS A 355 9.92 -20.14 7.39
N ASN A 356 9.85 -19.39 8.49
CA ASN A 356 10.57 -18.13 8.60
C ASN A 356 12.07 -18.35 8.83
N GLU A 357 12.84 -17.28 8.93
CA GLU A 357 14.29 -17.30 9.20
C GLU A 357 14.69 -18.07 10.48
N LYS A 358 13.77 -18.14 11.47
CA LYS A 358 13.98 -18.87 12.73
C LYS A 358 13.54 -20.35 12.64
N GLY A 359 13.17 -20.82 11.44
CA GLY A 359 12.70 -22.19 11.23
C GLY A 359 11.29 -22.48 11.72
N VAL A 360 10.54 -21.46 12.15
CA VAL A 360 9.16 -21.60 12.64
C VAL A 360 8.21 -21.59 11.44
N TRP A 361 7.24 -22.52 11.43
CA TRP A 361 6.20 -22.56 10.42
C TRP A 361 5.19 -21.42 10.61
N ILE A 362 5.05 -20.57 9.61
CA ILE A 362 4.14 -19.43 9.60
C ILE A 362 3.18 -19.50 8.40
N THR A 363 2.09 -18.75 8.49
CA THR A 363 1.20 -18.50 7.35
C THR A 363 1.76 -17.33 6.54
N PRO A 364 2.10 -17.50 5.25
CA PRO A 364 2.49 -16.37 4.42
C PRO A 364 1.31 -15.43 4.18
N ALA A 365 1.59 -14.12 4.10
CA ALA A 365 0.55 -13.12 3.82
C ALA A 365 -0.06 -13.30 2.43
N PHE A 366 0.77 -13.69 1.46
CA PHE A 366 0.39 -13.91 0.06
C PHE A 366 0.82 -15.31 -0.41
N PRO A 367 0.16 -15.82 -1.48
CA PRO A 367 -1.03 -15.29 -2.16
C PRO A 367 -2.28 -15.34 -1.26
N LYS A 368 -3.21 -14.40 -1.43
CA LYS A 368 -4.58 -14.55 -0.91
C LYS A 368 -5.26 -15.65 -1.71
N LEU A 369 -6.13 -16.40 -1.05
CA LEU A 369 -6.88 -17.49 -1.66
C LEU A 369 -8.37 -17.16 -1.62
N ILE A 370 -9.04 -17.28 -2.76
CA ILE A 370 -10.49 -17.14 -2.86
C ILE A 370 -11.06 -18.46 -3.41
N TYR A 371 -11.96 -19.05 -2.67
CA TYR A 371 -12.60 -20.31 -3.02
C TYR A 371 -14.09 -20.08 -3.31
N VAL A 372 -14.54 -20.51 -4.50
CA VAL A 372 -15.92 -20.36 -4.93
C VAL A 372 -16.74 -21.58 -4.55
N LEU A 373 -17.83 -21.34 -3.83
CA LEU A 373 -18.84 -22.33 -3.48
C LEU A 373 -19.89 -22.38 -4.59
N ASP A 374 -20.10 -23.58 -5.16
CA ASP A 374 -21.06 -23.84 -6.23
C ASP A 374 -21.72 -25.21 -6.02
N GLU A 375 -22.74 -25.56 -6.79
CA GLU A 375 -23.49 -26.80 -6.71
C GLU A 375 -22.59 -28.06 -6.77
N ASP A 376 -21.49 -28.02 -7.52
CA ASP A 376 -20.54 -29.14 -7.65
C ASP A 376 -19.70 -29.40 -6.37
N ASN A 377 -19.72 -28.51 -5.37
CA ASN A 377 -18.84 -28.63 -4.20
C ASN A 377 -19.48 -28.26 -2.84
N ILE A 378 -20.73 -27.82 -2.80
CA ILE A 378 -21.34 -27.28 -1.57
C ILE A 378 -22.12 -28.34 -0.78
N HIS A 379 -22.66 -29.36 -1.43
CA HIS A 379 -23.47 -30.44 -0.81
C HIS A 379 -22.64 -31.69 -0.55
N ASP A 380 -22.99 -32.46 0.47
CA ASP A 380 -22.26 -33.67 0.86
C ASP A 380 -22.31 -34.81 -0.18
N ASP A 381 -23.26 -34.77 -1.11
CA ASP A 381 -23.31 -35.62 -2.28
C ASP A 381 -22.66 -35.03 -3.55
N SER A 382 -22.15 -33.80 -3.47
CA SER A 382 -21.48 -33.16 -4.59
C SER A 382 -20.11 -33.80 -4.89
N PRO A 383 -19.73 -33.93 -6.16
CA PRO A 383 -18.51 -34.65 -6.58
C PRO A 383 -17.21 -34.06 -5.97
N TYR A 384 -17.19 -32.79 -5.65
CA TYR A 384 -16.02 -32.12 -5.07
C TYR A 384 -16.21 -31.60 -3.65
N TYR A 385 -17.20 -32.15 -2.90
CA TYR A 385 -17.47 -31.74 -1.51
C TYR A 385 -16.24 -31.93 -0.58
N GLU A 386 -15.47 -33.00 -0.79
CA GLU A 386 -14.23 -33.23 -0.04
C GLU A 386 -13.21 -32.09 -0.18
N LEU A 387 -13.23 -31.40 -1.33
CA LEU A 387 -12.38 -30.22 -1.54
C LEU A 387 -12.85 -29.03 -0.68
N THR A 388 -14.15 -28.85 -0.53
CA THR A 388 -14.74 -27.82 0.36
C THR A 388 -14.45 -28.12 1.83
N LYS A 389 -14.51 -29.38 2.25
CA LYS A 389 -14.09 -29.77 3.61
C LYS A 389 -12.62 -29.44 3.85
N LEU A 390 -11.75 -29.74 2.88
CA LEU A 390 -10.33 -29.39 2.97
C LEU A 390 -10.12 -27.87 3.02
N ALA A 391 -10.91 -27.09 2.26
CA ALA A 391 -10.87 -25.62 2.32
C ALA A 391 -11.30 -25.14 3.72
N ALA A 392 -12.33 -25.72 4.32
CA ALA A 392 -12.76 -25.39 5.68
C ALA A 392 -11.69 -25.74 6.74
N GLU A 393 -11.01 -26.87 6.61
CA GLU A 393 -9.87 -27.25 7.47
C GLU A 393 -8.72 -26.24 7.32
N CYS A 394 -8.43 -25.81 6.08
CA CYS A 394 -7.44 -24.77 5.81
C CYS A 394 -7.83 -23.46 6.49
N THR A 395 -9.09 -23.05 6.40
CA THR A 395 -9.59 -21.84 7.06
C THR A 395 -9.47 -21.93 8.58
N ALA A 396 -9.86 -23.05 9.16
CA ALA A 396 -9.73 -23.25 10.60
C ALA A 396 -8.28 -23.14 11.10
N LYS A 397 -7.31 -23.54 10.27
CA LYS A 397 -5.89 -23.54 10.62
C LYS A 397 -5.16 -22.24 10.23
N ARG A 398 -5.56 -21.59 9.14
CA ARG A 398 -4.79 -20.51 8.52
C ARG A 398 -5.60 -19.24 8.21
N LEU A 399 -6.88 -19.19 8.54
CA LEU A 399 -7.82 -18.08 8.28
C LEU A 399 -7.99 -17.76 6.77
N VAL A 400 -7.69 -18.69 5.91
CA VAL A 400 -7.88 -18.61 4.44
C VAL A 400 -8.26 -20.01 3.93
N PRO A 401 -8.98 -20.11 2.79
CA PRO A 401 -9.40 -19.09 1.84
C PRO A 401 -10.58 -18.24 2.30
N ASP A 402 -10.78 -17.08 1.60
CA ASP A 402 -12.07 -16.39 1.58
C ASP A 402 -13.06 -17.14 0.68
N TYR A 403 -14.35 -17.06 1.00
CA TYR A 403 -15.39 -17.79 0.26
C TYR A 403 -16.30 -16.86 -0.52
N ILE A 404 -16.68 -17.27 -1.72
CA ILE A 404 -17.63 -16.58 -2.58
C ILE A 404 -18.72 -17.57 -2.99
N SER A 405 -19.98 -17.14 -2.94
CA SER A 405 -21.11 -17.90 -3.47
C SER A 405 -21.26 -17.65 -4.95
N ALA A 406 -21.07 -18.66 -5.78
CA ALA A 406 -21.34 -18.59 -7.22
C ALA A 406 -22.79 -18.18 -7.49
N LYS A 407 -23.76 -18.73 -6.75
CA LYS A 407 -25.17 -18.38 -6.87
C LYS A 407 -25.43 -16.89 -6.72
N ILE A 408 -24.92 -16.30 -5.64
CA ILE A 408 -25.10 -14.87 -5.34
C ILE A 408 -24.38 -14.02 -6.38
N MET A 409 -23.16 -14.40 -6.79
CA MET A 409 -22.44 -13.67 -7.81
C MET A 409 -23.17 -13.69 -9.16
N LYS A 410 -23.70 -14.83 -9.57
CA LYS A 410 -24.50 -14.96 -10.80
C LYS A 410 -25.75 -14.06 -10.77
N GLU A 411 -26.39 -13.90 -9.60
CA GLU A 411 -27.53 -12.97 -9.43
C GLU A 411 -27.14 -11.51 -9.67
N TYR A 412 -25.98 -11.08 -9.17
CA TYR A 412 -25.51 -9.69 -9.27
C TYR A 412 -24.69 -9.38 -10.53
N LYS A 413 -24.22 -10.39 -11.26
CA LYS A 413 -23.28 -10.27 -12.37
C LYS A 413 -23.81 -10.89 -13.67
N ASN A 414 -25.12 -10.77 -13.92
CA ASN A 414 -25.76 -11.20 -15.17
C ASN A 414 -25.56 -12.69 -15.53
N GLY A 415 -25.45 -13.55 -14.52
CA GLY A 415 -25.34 -15.01 -14.72
C GLY A 415 -23.92 -15.56 -14.64
N ASP A 416 -22.90 -14.71 -14.50
CA ASP A 416 -21.51 -15.14 -14.50
C ASP A 416 -20.81 -14.99 -13.14
N VAL A 417 -19.69 -15.68 -13.00
CA VAL A 417 -18.78 -15.58 -11.86
C VAL A 417 -17.43 -15.07 -12.36
N TYR A 418 -17.01 -13.94 -11.82
CA TYR A 418 -15.76 -13.28 -12.19
C TYR A 418 -14.71 -13.38 -11.09
N PRO A 419 -13.42 -13.57 -11.43
CA PRO A 419 -12.35 -13.41 -10.48
C PRO A 419 -12.28 -11.95 -9.98
N CYS A 420 -11.82 -11.77 -8.73
CA CYS A 420 -11.58 -10.44 -8.20
C CYS A 420 -10.34 -9.81 -8.84
N MET A 421 -10.41 -8.52 -9.11
CA MET A 421 -9.24 -7.70 -9.45
C MET A 421 -8.60 -7.19 -8.14
N GLY A 422 -7.34 -7.50 -7.94
CA GLY A 422 -6.63 -7.15 -6.71
C GLY A 422 -7.23 -7.81 -5.46
N CYS A 423 -7.74 -7.01 -4.51
CA CYS A 423 -8.21 -7.55 -3.23
C CYS A 423 -9.59 -8.20 -3.30
N ARG A 424 -10.62 -7.45 -3.73
CA ARG A 424 -12.03 -7.90 -3.70
C ARG A 424 -12.94 -7.16 -4.70
N SER A 425 -12.39 -6.48 -5.68
CA SER A 425 -13.19 -5.83 -6.72
C SER A 425 -13.56 -6.83 -7.80
N PHE A 426 -14.87 -7.07 -7.96
CA PHE A 426 -15.39 -7.97 -9.00
C PHE A 426 -15.89 -7.14 -10.17
N LEU A 427 -15.16 -7.16 -11.25
CA LEU A 427 -15.53 -6.46 -12.47
C LEU A 427 -16.76 -7.14 -13.11
N THR A 428 -17.55 -6.34 -13.80
CA THR A 428 -18.57 -6.83 -14.73
C THR A 428 -18.12 -6.38 -16.12
N PRO A 429 -17.99 -7.28 -17.10
CA PRO A 429 -17.69 -6.87 -18.46
C PRO A 429 -18.73 -5.88 -18.98
N ASP A 430 -18.27 -4.88 -19.71
CA ASP A 430 -19.14 -4.02 -20.50
C ASP A 430 -19.60 -4.82 -21.71
N THR A 431 -20.89 -4.96 -21.87
CA THR A 431 -21.53 -5.72 -22.94
C THR A 431 -22.20 -4.83 -23.99
N GLU A 432 -22.04 -3.48 -23.89
CA GLU A 432 -22.56 -2.51 -24.85
C GLU A 432 -21.64 -2.30 -26.04
#